data_fdc19eb109a4a6340a42ffc595066249
#
_entry.id   fdc19eb109a4a6340a42ffc595066249
#
_cell.length_a   1.000
_cell.length_b   1.000
_cell.length_c   1.000
_cell.angle_alpha   90.00
_cell.angle_beta   90.00
_cell.angle_gamma   90.00
#
_symmetry.space_group_name_H-M   'P 1'
#
loop_
_entity.id
_entity.type
_entity.pdbx_description
1 polymer ?
#
loop_
_entity_poly.entity_id
_entity_poly.type
_entity_poly.pdbx_seq_one_letter_code
_entity_poly.pdbx_strand_id
1 'polypeptide(L)'
;QTIHGMILHCVRPAQSGGENLMLDHEMAYIQLRDVSPDYISAFMQPDVLTIPPNIENGVEIRGAQSGPVFSLESSSGRLHMRYSARTRNIEWKNDSVTSEAVACMSELLNTNNPYVITYRLQAGEGIIANNVLHNRTAFVDAEPAEQKRLLYRARSYDRIHSP
;
A
#
# COMPACT_ATOMS: atom_id res chain seq x y z
N GLN A 1 14.66 5.62 5.50
CA GLN A 1 14.98 4.53 4.56
C GLN A 1 13.68 3.99 3.97
N THR A 2 13.64 3.76 2.65
CA THR A 2 12.45 3.34 1.91
C THR A 2 12.26 1.83 2.05
N ILE A 3 11.01 1.40 2.23
CA ILE A 3 10.66 -0.02 2.29
C ILE A 3 10.37 -0.50 0.88
N HIS A 4 11.08 -1.53 0.43
CA HIS A 4 10.96 -2.09 -0.91
C HIS A 4 10.27 -3.46 -0.93
N GLY A 5 10.25 -4.18 0.16
CA GLY A 5 9.62 -5.50 0.22
C GLY A 5 8.81 -5.73 1.49
N MET A 6 7.85 -6.62 1.40
CA MET A 6 7.02 -7.04 2.52
C MET A 6 6.84 -8.56 2.49
N ILE A 7 6.91 -9.16 3.67
CA ILE A 7 6.60 -10.57 3.90
C ILE A 7 5.45 -10.63 4.90
N LEU A 8 4.40 -11.35 4.57
CA LEU A 8 3.33 -11.74 5.49
C LEU A 8 3.38 -13.25 5.69
N HIS A 9 3.24 -13.70 6.93
CA HIS A 9 3.11 -15.12 7.26
C HIS A 9 1.88 -15.31 8.16
N CYS A 10 0.98 -16.20 7.75
CA CYS A 10 -0.24 -16.50 8.49
C CYS A 10 0.03 -17.63 9.48
N VAL A 11 -0.02 -17.32 10.77
CA VAL A 11 0.02 -18.32 11.84
C VAL A 11 -1.39 -18.88 12.06
N ARG A 12 -2.38 -18.00 12.12
CA ARG A 12 -3.80 -18.35 12.22
C ARG A 12 -4.65 -17.41 11.37
N PRO A 13 -5.52 -17.94 10.48
CA PRO A 13 -6.47 -17.13 9.75
C PRO A 13 -7.60 -16.63 10.65
N ALA A 14 -8.37 -15.66 10.17
CA ALA A 14 -9.63 -15.28 10.80
C ALA A 14 -10.68 -16.40 10.67
N GLN A 15 -11.74 -16.38 11.47
CA GLN A 15 -12.86 -17.31 11.30
C GLN A 15 -13.52 -17.14 9.93
N SER A 16 -13.75 -15.88 9.51
CA SER A 16 -14.26 -15.55 8.19
C SER A 16 -13.71 -14.22 7.70
N GLY A 17 -13.69 -14.00 6.38
CA GLY A 17 -13.13 -12.81 5.75
C GLY A 17 -11.60 -12.76 5.86
N GLY A 18 -11.04 -11.56 5.75
CA GLY A 18 -9.61 -11.33 5.88
C GLY A 18 -8.81 -11.63 4.62
N GLU A 19 -9.47 -11.64 3.47
CA GLU A 19 -8.84 -11.76 2.15
C GLU A 19 -7.90 -10.57 1.92
N ASN A 20 -6.70 -10.86 1.41
CA ASN A 20 -5.77 -9.84 0.96
C ASN A 20 -6.08 -9.54 -0.51
N LEU A 21 -6.23 -8.26 -0.85
CA LEU A 21 -6.31 -7.77 -2.22
C LEU A 21 -4.97 -7.14 -2.55
N MET A 22 -4.40 -7.51 -3.68
CA MET A 22 -3.08 -7.05 -4.11
C MET A 22 -3.13 -6.68 -5.58
N LEU A 23 -2.57 -5.53 -5.91
CA LEU A 23 -2.37 -5.05 -7.27
C LEU A 23 -0.93 -4.61 -7.42
N ASP A 24 -0.26 -5.10 -8.46
CA ASP A 24 1.09 -4.65 -8.77
C ASP A 24 1.11 -3.14 -9.01
N HIS A 25 2.11 -2.46 -8.48
CA HIS A 25 2.18 -1.00 -8.54
C HIS A 25 2.49 -0.47 -9.95
N GLU A 26 3.15 -1.27 -10.80
CA GLU A 26 3.34 -0.93 -12.21
C GLU A 26 2.01 -1.04 -12.97
N MET A 27 1.16 -2.04 -12.64
CA MET A 27 -0.21 -2.13 -13.15
C MET A 27 -1.09 -0.98 -12.67
N ALA A 28 -0.96 -0.57 -11.41
CA ALA A 28 -1.66 0.62 -10.91
C ALA A 28 -1.26 1.88 -11.69
N TYR A 29 0.05 2.05 -11.94
CA TYR A 29 0.57 3.13 -12.78
C TYR A 29 -0.02 3.12 -14.20
N ILE A 30 -0.03 1.94 -14.85
CA ILE A 30 -0.55 1.78 -16.22
C ILE A 30 -2.04 2.15 -16.26
N GLN A 31 -2.86 1.62 -15.34
CA GLN A 31 -4.29 1.89 -15.29
C GLN A 31 -4.60 3.37 -15.07
N LEU A 32 -3.89 4.04 -14.16
CA LEU A 32 -4.03 5.47 -13.94
C LEU A 32 -3.64 6.30 -15.16
N ARG A 33 -2.50 5.96 -15.80
CA ARG A 33 -2.03 6.61 -17.02
C ARG A 33 -3.04 6.49 -18.17
N ASP A 34 -3.66 5.32 -18.29
CA ASP A 34 -4.63 5.04 -19.37
C ASP A 34 -5.96 5.80 -19.14
N VAL A 35 -6.28 6.17 -17.90
CA VAL A 35 -7.38 7.11 -17.59
C VAL A 35 -6.95 8.53 -17.90
N SER A 36 -5.82 8.99 -17.38
CA SER A 36 -5.25 10.31 -17.64
C SER A 36 -3.75 10.35 -17.34
N PRO A 37 -2.90 10.72 -18.31
CA PRO A 37 -1.47 10.97 -18.07
C PRO A 37 -1.21 12.05 -17.00
N ASP A 38 -2.16 12.99 -16.82
CA ASP A 38 -2.04 14.07 -15.84
C ASP A 38 -2.07 13.52 -14.40
N TYR A 39 -2.74 12.38 -14.15
CA TYR A 39 -2.74 11.72 -12.86
C TYR A 39 -1.33 11.22 -12.48
N ILE A 40 -0.59 10.72 -13.45
CA ILE A 40 0.81 10.32 -13.24
C ILE A 40 1.68 11.55 -12.98
N SER A 41 1.49 12.62 -13.76
CA SER A 41 2.22 13.88 -13.58
C SER A 41 1.98 14.46 -12.18
N ALA A 42 0.75 14.45 -11.69
CA ALA A 42 0.40 14.87 -10.34
C ALA A 42 1.05 13.97 -9.28
N PHE A 43 0.95 12.64 -9.43
CA PHE A 43 1.49 11.67 -8.47
C PHE A 43 3.03 11.59 -8.43
N MET A 44 3.71 12.13 -9.42
CA MET A 44 5.18 12.26 -9.42
C MET A 44 5.68 13.57 -8.81
N GLN A 45 4.81 14.49 -8.40
CA GLN A 45 5.22 15.73 -7.76
C GLN A 45 5.82 15.48 -6.37
N PRO A 46 6.87 16.20 -5.98
CA PRO A 46 7.59 15.94 -4.73
C PRO A 46 6.81 16.30 -3.47
N ASP A 47 5.69 17.01 -3.61
CA ASP A 47 4.84 17.51 -2.53
C ASP A 47 3.41 16.95 -2.57
N VAL A 48 3.13 15.98 -3.46
CA VAL A 48 1.76 15.49 -3.69
C VAL A 48 1.16 14.78 -2.48
N LEU A 49 1.98 14.08 -1.70
CA LEU A 49 1.57 13.32 -0.53
C LEU A 49 2.42 13.71 0.68
N THR A 50 1.80 14.19 1.74
CA THR A 50 2.46 14.49 3.01
C THR A 50 1.92 13.59 4.11
N ILE A 51 2.81 12.89 4.81
CA ILE A 51 2.51 12.22 6.06
C ILE A 51 2.81 13.23 7.17
N PRO A 52 1.79 13.70 7.94
CA PRO A 52 1.99 14.67 9.01
C PRO A 52 2.99 14.22 10.08
N PRO A 53 3.52 15.13 10.89
CA PRO A 53 4.41 14.76 11.97
C PRO A 53 3.70 13.85 12.99
N ASN A 54 4.44 12.95 13.60
CA ASN A 54 3.95 12.20 14.76
C ASN A 54 4.36 12.92 16.03
N ILE A 55 3.37 13.37 16.80
CA ILE A 55 3.58 14.06 18.07
C ILE A 55 2.93 13.22 19.17
N GLU A 56 3.71 12.80 20.14
CA GLU A 56 3.26 12.06 21.33
C GLU A 56 3.60 12.85 22.60
N ASN A 57 2.60 13.16 23.42
CA ASN A 57 2.76 13.94 24.64
C ASN A 57 3.47 15.30 24.44
N GLY A 58 3.24 15.97 23.31
CA GLY A 58 3.87 17.24 22.96
C GLY A 58 5.32 17.15 22.45
N VAL A 59 5.85 15.93 22.28
CA VAL A 59 7.18 15.69 21.71
C VAL A 59 7.04 15.18 20.28
N GLU A 60 7.76 15.79 19.34
CA GLU A 60 7.83 15.32 17.97
C GLU A 60 8.69 14.05 17.87
N ILE A 61 8.04 12.91 17.66
CA ILE A 61 8.71 11.61 17.47
C ILE A 61 9.22 11.49 16.03
N ARG A 62 8.51 12.08 15.07
CA ARG A 62 8.87 12.07 13.66
C ARG A 62 8.30 13.31 12.98
N GLY A 63 9.13 14.03 12.23
CA GLY A 63 8.72 15.17 11.42
C GLY A 63 7.78 14.79 10.26
N ALA A 64 7.16 15.80 9.67
CA ALA A 64 6.38 15.64 8.45
C ALA A 64 7.24 15.07 7.31
N GLN A 65 6.63 14.25 6.46
CA GLN A 65 7.31 13.61 5.33
C GLN A 65 6.51 13.79 4.05
N SER A 66 6.90 14.75 3.23
CA SER A 66 6.34 14.94 1.89
C SER A 66 7.09 14.12 0.84
N GLY A 67 6.43 13.80 -0.26
CA GLY A 67 7.05 13.10 -1.37
C GLY A 67 6.05 12.65 -2.42
N PRO A 68 6.54 12.13 -3.56
CA PRO A 68 5.69 11.62 -4.63
C PRO A 68 5.01 10.30 -4.24
N VAL A 69 3.91 9.98 -4.93
CA VAL A 69 3.30 8.64 -4.92
C VAL A 69 4.14 7.70 -5.78
N PHE A 70 4.47 8.12 -7.01
CA PHE A 70 5.34 7.37 -7.91
C PHE A 70 6.69 8.05 -8.05
N SER A 71 7.75 7.27 -7.99
CA SER A 71 9.12 7.73 -8.24
C SER A 71 9.93 6.64 -8.94
N LEU A 72 10.98 7.03 -9.63
CA LEU A 72 11.95 6.08 -10.19
C LEU A 72 13.14 5.96 -9.25
N GLU A 73 13.56 4.74 -8.98
CA GLU A 73 14.82 4.48 -8.28
C GLU A 73 15.99 4.91 -9.16
N SER A 74 16.81 5.81 -8.67
CA SER A 74 17.93 6.36 -9.43
C SER A 74 18.97 5.32 -9.86
N SER A 75 19.13 4.24 -9.09
CA SER A 75 20.11 3.18 -9.35
C SER A 75 19.64 2.15 -10.38
N SER A 76 18.35 1.88 -10.46
CA SER A 76 17.79 0.79 -11.27
C SER A 76 16.81 1.25 -12.34
N GLY A 77 16.32 2.50 -12.26
CA GLY A 77 15.24 3.00 -13.12
C GLY A 77 13.87 2.38 -12.84
N ARG A 78 13.75 1.53 -11.81
CA ARG A 78 12.50 0.84 -11.48
C ARG A 78 11.51 1.79 -10.81
N LEU A 79 10.23 1.54 -11.08
CA LEU A 79 9.15 2.28 -10.44
C LEU A 79 9.06 1.89 -8.95
N HIS A 80 8.92 2.89 -8.10
CA HIS A 80 8.57 2.75 -6.69
C HIS A 80 7.27 3.48 -6.43
N MET A 81 6.41 2.88 -5.59
CA MET A 81 5.16 3.51 -5.16
C MET A 81 5.17 3.73 -3.65
N ARG A 82 4.78 4.94 -3.24
CA ARG A 82 4.53 5.31 -1.85
C ARG A 82 3.07 5.75 -1.74
N TYR A 83 2.21 4.86 -1.26
CA TYR A 83 0.79 5.14 -1.15
C TYR A 83 0.21 4.61 0.17
N SER A 84 -0.76 5.33 0.71
CA SER A 84 -1.59 4.85 1.81
C SER A 84 -2.95 5.54 1.77
N ALA A 85 -4.01 4.76 1.85
CA ALA A 85 -5.40 5.26 1.87
C ALA A 85 -5.90 5.65 3.27
N ARG A 86 -5.01 5.81 4.26
CA ARG A 86 -5.40 6.18 5.62
C ARG A 86 -5.82 7.65 5.69
N THR A 87 -7.08 7.92 5.85
CA THR A 87 -7.66 9.27 5.88
C THR A 87 -7.18 10.15 7.05
N ARG A 88 -6.67 9.56 8.13
CA ARG A 88 -6.27 10.31 9.33
C ARG A 88 -4.82 10.82 9.34
N ASN A 89 -3.97 10.34 8.45
CA ASN A 89 -2.53 10.59 8.51
C ASN A 89 -1.92 10.88 7.14
N ILE A 90 -2.68 11.41 6.21
CA ILE A 90 -2.22 11.78 4.87
C ILE A 90 -2.88 13.10 4.48
N GLU A 91 -2.06 14.03 4.08
CA GLU A 91 -2.45 15.29 3.45
C GLU A 91 -2.07 15.22 1.97
N TRP A 92 -3.05 15.43 1.12
CA TRP A 92 -2.87 15.47 -0.32
C TRP A 92 -2.70 16.92 -0.77
N LYS A 93 -1.92 17.14 -1.82
CA LYS A 93 -1.85 18.44 -2.47
C LYS A 93 -3.25 18.89 -2.88
N ASN A 94 -3.58 20.12 -2.57
CA ASN A 94 -4.92 20.68 -2.77
C ASN A 94 -5.08 21.25 -4.19
N ASP A 95 -5.26 20.34 -5.16
CA ASP A 95 -5.63 20.68 -6.54
C ASP A 95 -6.59 19.61 -7.11
N SER A 96 -7.32 19.95 -8.17
CA SER A 96 -8.35 19.10 -8.76
C SER A 96 -7.78 17.81 -9.33
N VAL A 97 -6.65 17.88 -10.03
CA VAL A 97 -6.02 16.71 -10.68
C VAL A 97 -5.54 15.71 -9.64
N THR A 98 -4.92 16.18 -8.57
CA THR A 98 -4.52 15.31 -7.44
C THR A 98 -5.74 14.64 -6.81
N SER A 99 -6.84 15.38 -6.59
CA SER A 99 -8.06 14.83 -6.00
C SER A 99 -8.69 13.75 -6.88
N GLU A 100 -8.75 13.96 -8.18
CA GLU A 100 -9.25 13.00 -9.16
C GLU A 100 -8.34 11.75 -9.23
N ALA A 101 -7.03 11.94 -9.25
CA ALA A 101 -6.05 10.85 -9.25
C ALA A 101 -6.17 9.97 -7.99
N VAL A 102 -6.37 10.59 -6.82
CA VAL A 102 -6.58 9.87 -5.55
C VAL A 102 -7.89 9.08 -5.58
N ALA A 103 -8.97 9.67 -6.08
CA ALA A 103 -10.24 8.98 -6.24
C ALA A 103 -10.09 7.77 -7.18
N CYS A 104 -9.47 7.95 -8.34
CA CYS A 104 -9.18 6.88 -9.29
C CYS A 104 -8.33 5.76 -8.67
N MET A 105 -7.24 6.11 -7.97
CA MET A 105 -6.36 5.13 -7.29
C MET A 105 -7.14 4.32 -6.24
N SER A 106 -8.05 4.93 -5.51
CA SER A 106 -8.83 4.24 -4.47
C SER A 106 -9.74 3.14 -5.03
N GLU A 107 -10.18 3.29 -6.28
CA GLU A 107 -11.05 2.33 -6.96
C GLU A 107 -10.28 1.16 -7.59
N LEU A 108 -8.96 1.24 -7.71
CA LEU A 108 -8.19 0.18 -8.36
C LEU A 108 -8.17 -1.13 -7.56
N LEU A 109 -8.23 -1.06 -6.23
CA LEU A 109 -8.27 -2.25 -5.36
C LEU A 109 -9.70 -2.73 -5.11
N ASN A 110 -10.38 -3.12 -6.15
CA ASN A 110 -11.68 -3.78 -6.06
C ASN A 110 -11.65 -5.16 -6.72
N THR A 111 -12.59 -6.03 -6.36
CA THR A 111 -12.65 -7.42 -6.83
C THR A 111 -13.03 -7.56 -8.30
N ASN A 112 -13.54 -6.50 -8.93
CA ASN A 112 -13.89 -6.48 -10.35
C ASN A 112 -12.71 -6.11 -11.26
N ASN A 113 -11.61 -5.61 -10.69
CA ASN A 113 -10.40 -5.33 -11.43
C ASN A 113 -9.69 -6.66 -11.75
N PRO A 114 -9.50 -7.02 -13.03
CA PRO A 114 -8.95 -8.33 -13.43
C PRO A 114 -7.47 -8.53 -13.03
N TYR A 115 -6.78 -7.47 -12.68
CA TYR A 115 -5.38 -7.50 -12.24
C TYR A 115 -5.23 -7.58 -10.71
N VAL A 116 -6.33 -7.51 -9.96
CA VAL A 116 -6.30 -7.66 -8.52
C VAL A 116 -6.27 -9.13 -8.15
N ILE A 117 -5.23 -9.52 -7.43
CA ILE A 117 -5.13 -10.84 -6.81
C ILE A 117 -5.84 -10.78 -5.47
N THR A 118 -6.88 -11.60 -5.30
CA THR A 118 -7.59 -11.77 -4.03
C THR A 118 -7.22 -13.12 -3.45
N TYR A 119 -6.68 -13.14 -2.23
CA TYR A 119 -6.25 -14.37 -1.59
C TYR A 119 -6.42 -14.34 -0.07
N ARG A 120 -7.03 -15.39 0.47
CA ARG A 120 -7.16 -15.64 1.91
C ARG A 120 -6.09 -16.62 2.36
N LEU A 121 -5.10 -16.14 3.11
CA LEU A 121 -4.03 -16.96 3.65
C LEU A 121 -4.58 -17.99 4.65
N GLN A 122 -4.14 -19.24 4.51
CA GLN A 122 -4.33 -20.29 5.47
C GLN A 122 -3.15 -20.36 6.45
N ALA A 123 -3.27 -21.13 7.53
CA ALA A 123 -2.18 -21.33 8.48
C ALA A 123 -0.96 -21.95 7.75
N GLY A 124 0.22 -21.40 7.97
CA GLY A 124 1.46 -21.80 7.32
C GLY A 124 1.75 -21.13 5.99
N GLU A 125 0.77 -20.45 5.38
CA GLU A 125 0.97 -19.74 4.13
C GLU A 125 1.51 -18.31 4.33
N GLY A 126 2.06 -17.74 3.27
CA GLY A 126 2.57 -16.38 3.29
C GLY A 126 2.52 -15.68 1.94
N ILE A 127 2.74 -14.38 1.97
CA ILE A 127 2.90 -13.52 0.79
C ILE A 127 4.26 -12.86 0.88
N ILE A 128 4.99 -12.90 -0.22
CA ILE A 128 6.20 -12.13 -0.43
C ILE A 128 5.93 -11.16 -1.58
N ALA A 129 6.10 -9.87 -1.36
CA ALA A 129 5.77 -8.86 -2.36
C ALA A 129 6.73 -7.67 -2.34
N ASN A 130 7.01 -7.11 -3.51
CA ASN A 130 7.79 -5.89 -3.70
C ASN A 130 6.87 -4.67 -3.76
N ASN A 131 6.47 -4.16 -2.60
CA ASN A 131 5.76 -2.88 -2.45
C ASN A 131 4.52 -2.73 -3.37
N VAL A 132 3.68 -3.75 -3.42
CA VAL A 132 2.43 -3.75 -4.18
C VAL A 132 1.35 -2.93 -3.46
N LEU A 133 0.42 -2.37 -4.23
CA LEU A 133 -0.81 -1.80 -3.67
C LEU A 133 -1.62 -2.93 -3.02
N HIS A 134 -1.99 -2.77 -1.76
CA HIS A 134 -2.68 -3.83 -1.04
C HIS A 134 -3.63 -3.31 0.03
N ASN A 135 -4.66 -4.07 0.25
CA ASN A 135 -5.53 -3.92 1.41
C ASN A 135 -5.98 -5.30 1.94
N ARG A 136 -6.88 -5.29 2.88
CA ARG A 136 -7.49 -6.48 3.47
C ARG A 136 -8.98 -6.23 3.70
N THR A 137 -9.82 -7.19 3.34
CA THR A 137 -11.25 -7.15 3.64
C THR A 137 -11.52 -7.20 5.15
N ALA A 138 -12.71 -6.80 5.57
CA ALA A 138 -13.16 -7.01 6.94
C ALA A 138 -13.08 -8.50 7.33
N PHE A 139 -12.97 -8.80 8.61
CA PHE A 139 -12.91 -10.17 9.09
C PHE A 139 -13.59 -10.30 10.46
N VAL A 140 -13.99 -11.52 10.77
CA VAL A 140 -14.49 -11.94 12.08
C VAL A 140 -13.43 -12.83 12.70
N ASP A 141 -13.04 -12.53 13.93
CA ASP A 141 -12.13 -13.37 14.70
C ASP A 141 -12.86 -14.57 15.29
N ALA A 142 -12.10 -15.64 15.53
CA ALA A 142 -12.59 -16.77 16.30
C ALA A 142 -12.57 -16.46 17.81
N GLU A 143 -13.43 -17.14 18.55
CA GLU A 143 -13.41 -17.21 20.00
C GLU A 143 -12.91 -18.60 20.44
N PRO A 144 -12.13 -18.73 21.51
CA PRO A 144 -11.61 -17.70 22.41
C PRO A 144 -10.40 -16.91 21.84
N ALA A 145 -9.88 -15.96 22.62
CA ALA A 145 -8.84 -15.02 22.20
C ALA A 145 -7.57 -15.68 21.64
N GLU A 146 -7.22 -16.89 22.13
CA GLU A 146 -6.06 -17.66 21.67
C GLU A 146 -6.20 -18.16 20.22
N GLN A 147 -7.42 -18.19 19.70
CA GLN A 147 -7.73 -18.60 18.33
C GLN A 147 -7.89 -17.42 17.37
N LYS A 148 -7.74 -16.19 17.86
CA LYS A 148 -7.83 -14.99 17.04
C LYS A 148 -6.78 -14.99 15.93
N ARG A 149 -7.10 -14.29 14.85
CA ARG A 149 -6.22 -14.10 13.71
C ARG A 149 -4.84 -13.60 14.13
N LEU A 150 -3.80 -14.28 13.66
CA LEU A 150 -2.40 -13.91 13.91
C LEU A 150 -1.59 -13.98 12.62
N LEU A 151 -1.03 -12.86 12.22
CA LEU A 151 -0.08 -12.76 11.11
C LEU A 151 1.21 -12.09 11.59
N TYR A 152 2.34 -12.64 11.16
CA TYR A 152 3.61 -11.94 11.25
C TYR A 152 3.86 -11.14 9.98
N ARG A 153 4.44 -9.95 10.13
CA ARG A 153 4.84 -9.08 9.04
C ARG A 153 6.28 -8.64 9.21
N ALA A 154 7.09 -8.90 8.20
CA ALA A 154 8.41 -8.33 8.06
C ALA A 154 8.43 -7.32 6.90
N ARG A 155 9.31 -6.34 6.99
CA ARG A 155 9.57 -5.34 5.94
C ARG A 155 11.03 -5.41 5.57
N SER A 156 11.33 -5.36 4.26
CA SER A 156 12.68 -5.32 3.74
C SER A 156 12.99 -3.96 3.15
N TYR A 157 14.19 -3.47 3.40
CA TYR A 157 14.74 -2.29 2.73
C TYR A 157 15.32 -2.65 1.37
N ASP A 158 15.61 -3.91 1.14
CA ASP A 158 16.06 -4.41 -0.15
C ASP A 158 14.87 -4.94 -0.94
N ARG A 159 14.92 -4.75 -2.26
CA ARG A 159 13.97 -5.35 -3.19
C ARG A 159 14.22 -6.86 -3.25
N ILE A 160 13.15 -7.64 -3.27
CA ILE A 160 13.21 -9.08 -3.43
C ILE A 160 13.43 -9.38 -4.91
N HIS A 161 14.46 -10.12 -5.23
CA HIS A 161 14.80 -10.57 -6.57
C HIS A 161 14.52 -12.07 -6.70
N SER A 162 14.08 -12.49 -7.89
CA SER A 162 14.20 -13.89 -8.26
C SER A 162 15.69 -14.25 -8.43
N PRO A 163 16.11 -15.45 -8.06
CA PRO A 163 17.47 -15.93 -8.29
C PRO A 163 17.82 -15.93 -9.77
#